data_35690bf7d384cdc081dc5ea986111b68
#
_entry.id   35690bf7d384cdc081dc5ea986111b68
#
_cell.length_a   1.000
_cell.length_b   1.000
_cell.length_c   1.000
_cell.angle_alpha   90.00
_cell.angle_beta   90.00
_cell.angle_gamma   90.00
#
_symmetry.space_group_name_H-M   'P 1'
#
loop_
_entity.id
_entity.type
_entity.pdbx_description
1 polymer ?
#
loop_
_entity_poly.entity_id
_entity_poly.type
_entity_poly.pdbx_seq_one_letter_code
_entity_poly.pdbx_strand_id
1 'polypeptide(L)'
;SRYDLTTEQRKRNAIYEVNQQVILAGLYAGGFFENAAFYGGTCLRIFHGLQRFSEDMDFSLLAKDEKFDFTKYFPAIVDIFAMVGRKVEIKKKDKSAFGNVDSAFLKDNTDVYDITFQTEKSIKIKIEVDTCPPLDFRTEQKLLLMPHSFMTRCFTLPDLFAGKMHALVFRGWKNRVKGRDWYDFEWYVRNNIPLDFHHLAERCRQFNNEEITIESF
;
A
#
# COMPACT_ATOMS: atom_id res chain seq x y z
N SER A 1 9.61 8.45 23.07
CA SER A 1 9.14 8.73 21.70
C SER A 1 8.86 7.39 20.99
N ARG A 2 7.77 7.29 20.25
CA ARG A 2 7.45 6.11 19.41
C ARG A 2 8.46 5.93 18.27
N TYR A 3 9.11 7.02 17.87
CA TYR A 3 10.05 7.05 16.76
C TYR A 3 11.46 7.34 17.25
N ASP A 4 12.43 6.67 16.63
CA ASP A 4 13.83 7.05 16.76
C ASP A 4 14.11 8.26 15.85
N LEU A 5 14.55 9.35 16.44
CA LEU A 5 14.80 10.63 15.77
C LEU A 5 16.28 11.01 15.76
N THR A 6 17.19 10.04 15.95
CA THR A 6 18.62 10.30 16.10
C THR A 6 19.33 10.75 14.83
N THR A 7 18.79 10.40 13.64
CA THR A 7 19.36 10.81 12.35
C THR A 7 18.34 11.54 11.49
N GLU A 8 18.78 12.34 10.54
CA GLU A 8 17.88 13.05 9.61
C GLU A 8 17.02 12.06 8.79
N GLN A 9 17.58 10.93 8.38
CA GLN A 9 16.82 9.90 7.66
C GLN A 9 15.72 9.30 8.55
N ARG A 10 15.99 9.06 9.83
CA ARG A 10 14.99 8.53 10.79
C ARG A 10 13.90 9.55 11.09
N LYS A 11 14.26 10.82 11.23
CA LYS A 11 13.29 11.93 11.35
C LYS A 11 12.38 11.98 10.11
N ARG A 12 12.97 11.94 8.92
CA ARG A 12 12.21 11.93 7.66
C ARG A 12 11.25 10.74 7.59
N ASN A 13 11.71 9.53 7.91
CA ASN A 13 10.88 8.33 7.92
C ASN A 13 9.70 8.45 8.91
N ALA A 14 9.95 9.03 10.09
CA ALA A 14 8.91 9.27 11.07
C ALA A 14 7.85 10.26 10.56
N ILE A 15 8.27 11.33 9.88
CA ILE A 15 7.35 12.30 9.26
C ILE A 15 6.49 11.61 8.17
N TYR A 16 7.09 10.76 7.33
CA TYR A 16 6.34 9.97 6.35
C TYR A 16 5.29 9.09 7.03
N GLU A 17 5.67 8.29 8.04
CA GLU A 17 4.77 7.37 8.72
C GLU A 17 3.63 8.09 9.44
N VAL A 18 3.90 9.23 10.07
CA VAL A 18 2.85 10.08 10.68
C VAL A 18 1.87 10.57 9.61
N ASN A 19 2.36 11.08 8.48
CA ASN A 19 1.50 11.54 7.39
C ASN A 19 0.69 10.41 6.76
N GLN A 20 1.27 9.22 6.62
CA GLN A 20 0.53 8.02 6.16
C GLN A 20 -0.63 7.68 7.10
N GLN A 21 -0.44 7.79 8.42
CA GLN A 21 -1.52 7.58 9.40
C GLN A 21 -2.61 8.65 9.28
N VAL A 22 -2.25 9.92 9.03
CA VAL A 22 -3.23 11.00 8.79
C VAL A 22 -4.01 10.76 7.49
N ILE A 23 -3.36 10.27 6.44
CA ILE A 23 -4.05 9.87 5.19
C ILE A 23 -5.06 8.75 5.46
N LEU A 24 -4.67 7.71 6.21
CA LEU A 24 -5.58 6.62 6.58
C LEU A 24 -6.80 7.14 7.36
N ALA A 25 -6.62 8.11 8.26
CA ALA A 25 -7.73 8.75 8.98
C ALA A 25 -8.66 9.51 8.02
N GLY A 26 -8.12 10.24 7.05
CA GLY A 26 -8.91 10.93 6.03
C GLY A 26 -9.70 9.96 5.14
N LEU A 27 -9.07 8.87 4.73
CA LEU A 27 -9.72 7.81 3.97
C LEU A 27 -10.84 7.13 4.76
N TYR A 28 -10.63 6.88 6.06
CA TYR A 28 -11.67 6.37 6.95
C TYR A 28 -12.84 7.35 7.06
N ALA A 29 -12.56 8.63 7.33
CA ALA A 29 -13.60 9.66 7.44
C ALA A 29 -14.42 9.81 6.15
N GLY A 30 -13.79 9.62 4.99
CA GLY A 30 -14.43 9.63 3.68
C GLY A 30 -15.19 8.35 3.32
N GLY A 31 -15.18 7.29 4.17
CA GLY A 31 -15.84 6.01 3.89
C GLY A 31 -15.10 5.13 2.87
N PHE A 32 -13.83 5.39 2.59
CA PHE A 32 -13.04 4.65 1.58
C PHE A 32 -12.97 3.16 1.89
N PHE A 33 -12.83 2.78 3.15
CA PHE A 33 -12.69 1.39 3.59
C PHE A 33 -13.98 0.56 3.49
N GLU A 34 -15.09 1.15 3.07
CA GLU A 34 -16.29 0.40 2.66
C GLU A 34 -16.06 -0.35 1.34
N ASN A 35 -15.23 0.22 0.46
CA ASN A 35 -15.00 -0.26 -0.91
C ASN A 35 -13.58 -0.78 -1.16
N ALA A 36 -12.64 -0.55 -0.23
CA ALA A 36 -11.22 -0.86 -0.43
C ALA A 36 -10.56 -1.38 0.83
N ALA A 37 -9.40 -2.02 0.66
CA ALA A 37 -8.55 -2.49 1.73
C ALA A 37 -7.10 -2.04 1.52
N PHE A 38 -6.41 -1.74 2.61
CA PHE A 38 -5.01 -1.37 2.65
C PHE A 38 -4.14 -2.63 2.63
N TYR A 39 -3.10 -2.63 1.81
CA TYR A 39 -2.18 -3.75 1.70
C TYR A 39 -0.73 -3.28 1.46
N GLY A 40 0.16 -4.20 1.12
CA GLY A 40 1.55 -3.88 0.77
C GLY A 40 2.48 -3.62 1.96
N GLY A 41 3.67 -3.10 1.65
CA GLY A 41 4.74 -2.94 2.64
C GLY A 41 4.43 -1.93 3.76
N THR A 42 3.66 -0.90 3.45
CA THR A 42 3.29 0.13 4.44
C THR A 42 2.21 -0.38 5.40
N CYS A 43 1.28 -1.20 4.92
CA CYS A 43 0.33 -1.92 5.78
C CYS A 43 1.08 -2.83 6.77
N LEU A 44 2.04 -3.61 6.27
CA LEU A 44 2.87 -4.49 7.10
C LEU A 44 3.69 -3.69 8.13
N ARG A 45 4.21 -2.52 7.76
CA ARG A 45 4.95 -1.63 8.65
C ARG A 45 4.07 -1.05 9.76
N ILE A 46 2.93 -0.48 9.42
CA ILE A 46 2.07 0.26 10.35
C ILE A 46 1.36 -0.70 11.33
N PHE A 47 0.86 -1.84 10.85
CA PHE A 47 -0.03 -2.71 11.59
C PHE A 47 0.59 -4.00 12.11
N HIS A 48 1.73 -4.43 11.53
CA HIS A 48 2.32 -5.74 11.83
C HIS A 48 3.78 -5.69 12.29
N GLY A 49 4.35 -4.48 12.45
CA GLY A 49 5.67 -4.31 13.05
C GLY A 49 6.86 -4.61 12.14
N LEU A 50 6.69 -4.55 10.81
CA LEU A 50 7.82 -4.62 9.89
C LEU A 50 8.82 -3.51 10.20
N GLN A 51 10.10 -3.86 10.41
CA GLN A 51 11.09 -2.90 10.89
C GLN A 51 11.57 -1.92 9.82
N ARG A 52 11.60 -2.34 8.55
CA ARG A 52 12.00 -1.44 7.48
C ARG A 52 10.93 -0.39 7.19
N PHE A 53 11.37 0.77 6.79
CA PHE A 53 10.51 1.85 6.32
C PHE A 53 9.88 1.52 4.95
N SER A 54 8.66 2.02 4.72
CA SER A 54 7.93 1.90 3.45
C SER A 54 7.27 3.24 3.09
N GLU A 55 7.39 3.66 1.85
CA GLU A 55 6.99 5.00 1.38
C GLU A 55 5.59 5.01 0.76
N ASP A 56 5.32 4.06 -0.13
CA ASP A 56 4.08 4.00 -0.92
C ASP A 56 2.91 3.44 -0.10
N MET A 57 1.71 3.89 -0.40
CA MET A 57 0.48 3.37 0.19
C MET A 57 -0.33 2.65 -0.87
N ASP A 58 -0.49 1.35 -0.71
CA ASP A 58 -1.12 0.47 -1.66
C ASP A 58 -2.54 0.09 -1.20
N PHE A 59 -3.52 0.28 -2.05
CA PHE A 59 -4.93 -0.07 -1.79
C PHE A 59 -5.48 -0.93 -2.92
N SER A 60 -6.34 -1.86 -2.55
CA SER A 60 -7.08 -2.73 -3.46
C SER A 60 -8.58 -2.52 -3.26
N LEU A 61 -9.33 -2.38 -4.33
CA LEU A 61 -10.79 -2.44 -4.23
C LEU A 61 -11.24 -3.84 -3.79
N LEU A 62 -12.38 -3.94 -3.13
CA LEU A 62 -13.01 -5.19 -2.72
C LEU A 62 -13.75 -5.88 -3.87
N ALA A 63 -14.05 -5.12 -4.92
CA ALA A 63 -14.65 -5.59 -6.17
C ALA A 63 -14.02 -4.84 -7.34
N LYS A 64 -14.04 -5.43 -8.52
CA LYS A 64 -13.52 -4.77 -9.72
C LYS A 64 -14.44 -3.62 -10.14
N ASP A 65 -13.89 -2.42 -10.27
CA ASP A 65 -14.60 -1.21 -10.72
C ASP A 65 -13.64 -0.30 -11.52
N GLU A 66 -13.66 -0.44 -12.83
CA GLU A 66 -12.83 0.37 -13.75
C GLU A 66 -13.22 1.86 -13.76
N LYS A 67 -14.42 2.20 -13.27
CA LYS A 67 -14.93 3.57 -13.19
C LYS A 67 -14.77 4.18 -11.80
N PHE A 68 -14.07 3.49 -10.91
CA PHE A 68 -13.86 3.96 -9.56
C PHE A 68 -13.17 5.33 -9.56
N ASP A 69 -13.78 6.29 -8.86
CA ASP A 69 -13.24 7.63 -8.71
C ASP A 69 -12.73 7.84 -7.27
N PHE A 70 -11.40 7.86 -7.14
CA PHE A 70 -10.73 8.12 -5.87
C PHE A 70 -10.82 9.60 -5.46
N THR A 71 -11.07 10.53 -6.41
CA THR A 71 -11.06 11.97 -6.12
C THR A 71 -12.15 12.39 -5.14
N LYS A 72 -13.23 11.62 -5.03
CA LYS A 72 -14.31 11.84 -4.06
C LYS A 72 -13.85 11.81 -2.59
N TYR A 73 -12.70 11.20 -2.30
CA TYR A 73 -12.11 11.13 -0.96
C TYR A 73 -11.11 12.27 -0.65
N PHE A 74 -10.73 13.07 -1.66
CA PHE A 74 -9.78 14.16 -1.47
C PHE A 74 -10.21 15.18 -0.42
N PRO A 75 -11.48 15.64 -0.39
CA PRO A 75 -11.92 16.59 0.63
C PRO A 75 -11.70 16.06 2.06
N ALA A 76 -12.07 14.81 2.34
CA ALA A 76 -11.89 14.23 3.66
C ALA A 76 -10.40 14.13 4.07
N ILE A 77 -9.50 13.78 3.14
CA ILE A 77 -8.07 13.76 3.41
C ILE A 77 -7.57 15.19 3.72
N VAL A 78 -7.94 16.17 2.90
CA VAL A 78 -7.54 17.58 3.07
C VAL A 78 -8.04 18.11 4.43
N ASP A 79 -9.28 17.81 4.81
CA ASP A 79 -9.89 18.26 6.07
C ASP A 79 -9.14 17.69 7.29
N ILE A 80 -8.78 16.40 7.28
CA ILE A 80 -8.00 15.81 8.37
C ILE A 80 -6.61 16.44 8.46
N PHE A 81 -5.94 16.72 7.33
CA PHE A 81 -4.68 17.45 7.36
C PHE A 81 -4.84 18.87 7.90
N ALA A 82 -5.91 19.57 7.55
CA ALA A 82 -6.20 20.90 8.08
C ALA A 82 -6.40 20.89 9.61
N MET A 83 -7.07 19.86 10.15
CA MET A 83 -7.25 19.68 11.60
C MET A 83 -5.91 19.53 12.36
N VAL A 84 -4.90 18.94 11.72
CA VAL A 84 -3.54 18.84 12.29
C VAL A 84 -2.62 20.00 11.87
N GLY A 85 -3.17 21.09 11.34
CA GLY A 85 -2.47 22.31 10.99
C GLY A 85 -1.62 22.21 9.71
N ARG A 86 -1.91 21.27 8.81
CA ARG A 86 -1.15 21.04 7.58
C ARG A 86 -1.99 21.33 6.34
N LYS A 87 -1.33 21.84 5.31
CA LYS A 87 -1.94 22.05 3.98
C LYS A 87 -1.32 21.08 2.98
N VAL A 88 -2.15 20.37 2.26
CA VAL A 88 -1.75 19.36 1.28
C VAL A 88 -2.40 19.64 -0.06
N GLU A 89 -1.75 19.16 -1.12
CA GLU A 89 -2.28 19.11 -2.47
C GLU A 89 -2.26 17.66 -2.95
N ILE A 90 -3.34 17.20 -3.58
CA ILE A 90 -3.49 15.84 -4.08
C ILE A 90 -3.67 15.92 -5.59
N LYS A 91 -2.82 15.20 -6.34
CA LYS A 91 -2.87 15.14 -7.80
C LYS A 91 -2.91 13.72 -8.31
N LYS A 92 -3.80 13.43 -9.25
CA LYS A 92 -3.74 12.20 -10.04
C LYS A 92 -2.54 12.27 -10.99
N LYS A 93 -1.78 11.19 -11.09
CA LYS A 93 -0.70 11.08 -12.07
C LYS A 93 -1.24 10.56 -13.39
N ASP A 94 -0.84 11.20 -14.47
CA ASP A 94 -1.03 10.65 -15.81
C ASP A 94 -0.17 9.40 -16.00
N LYS A 95 -0.77 8.33 -16.50
CA LYS A 95 -0.07 7.07 -16.80
C LYS A 95 1.07 7.24 -17.80
N SER A 96 0.98 8.23 -18.70
CA SER A 96 2.03 8.59 -19.66
C SER A 96 3.31 9.15 -19.04
N ALA A 97 3.27 9.58 -17.77
CA ALA A 97 4.42 10.15 -17.06
C ALA A 97 5.31 9.09 -16.39
N PHE A 98 4.96 7.81 -16.47
CA PHE A 98 5.78 6.73 -15.93
C PHE A 98 6.87 6.33 -16.92
N GLY A 99 8.12 6.29 -16.45
CA GLY A 99 9.23 5.72 -17.23
C GLY A 99 9.02 4.21 -17.47
N ASN A 100 9.64 3.69 -18.54
CA ASN A 100 9.50 2.29 -18.99
C ASN A 100 9.75 1.21 -17.93
N VAL A 101 10.39 1.54 -16.81
CA VAL A 101 10.70 0.60 -15.71
C VAL A 101 9.56 0.57 -14.68
N ASP A 102 8.92 1.70 -14.42
CA ASP A 102 7.79 1.78 -13.49
C ASP A 102 6.47 1.34 -14.13
N SER A 103 6.31 1.58 -15.45
CA SER A 103 5.12 1.18 -16.21
C SER A 103 4.95 -0.34 -16.34
N ALA A 104 6.04 -1.12 -16.31
CA ALA A 104 5.97 -2.58 -16.38
C ALA A 104 5.35 -3.22 -15.12
N PHE A 105 5.18 -2.45 -14.05
CA PHE A 105 4.59 -2.88 -12.77
C PHE A 105 3.27 -2.22 -12.42
N LEU A 106 3.01 -1.04 -12.99
CA LEU A 106 1.69 -0.42 -12.91
C LEU A 106 0.82 -1.09 -13.94
N LYS A 107 -0.04 -1.96 -13.47
CA LYS A 107 -1.07 -2.59 -14.29
C LYS A 107 -1.97 -1.51 -14.86
N ASP A 108 -2.55 -1.76 -16.03
CA ASP A 108 -3.44 -0.81 -16.71
C ASP A 108 -4.59 -0.29 -15.81
N ASN A 109 -4.93 -1.05 -14.77
CA ASN A 109 -6.01 -0.80 -13.84
C ASN A 109 -5.57 -0.21 -12.48
N THR A 110 -4.32 0.26 -12.33
CA THR A 110 -3.86 0.93 -11.10
C THR A 110 -3.88 2.44 -11.29
N ASP A 111 -4.67 3.12 -10.48
CA ASP A 111 -4.65 4.58 -10.38
C ASP A 111 -3.60 5.05 -9.38
N VAL A 112 -2.84 6.08 -9.74
CA VAL A 112 -1.74 6.61 -8.91
C VAL A 112 -1.99 8.08 -8.59
N TYR A 113 -1.81 8.42 -7.31
CA TYR A 113 -1.99 9.78 -6.80
C TYR A 113 -0.80 10.18 -5.95
N ASP A 114 -0.43 11.46 -6.01
CA ASP A 114 0.60 12.07 -5.18
C ASP A 114 -0.01 13.04 -4.19
N ILE A 115 0.39 12.94 -2.92
CA ILE A 115 0.10 13.94 -1.90
C ILE A 115 1.39 14.69 -1.59
N THR A 116 1.36 16.00 -1.77
CA THR A 116 2.47 16.93 -1.51
C THR A 116 2.12 17.93 -0.42
N PHE A 117 3.12 18.40 0.30
CA PHE A 117 2.97 19.28 1.47
C PHE A 117 3.53 20.65 1.17
N GLN A 118 2.81 21.72 1.57
CA GLN A 118 3.27 23.09 1.34
C GLN A 118 4.49 23.45 2.17
N THR A 119 4.58 22.97 3.40
CA THR A 119 5.66 23.25 4.34
C THR A 119 6.85 22.32 4.19
N GLU A 120 6.66 21.11 3.70
CA GLU A 120 7.67 20.05 3.60
C GLU A 120 7.76 19.55 2.16
N LYS A 121 8.20 20.42 1.25
CA LYS A 121 8.27 20.16 -0.21
C LYS A 121 9.06 18.91 -0.61
N SER A 122 9.93 18.43 0.28
CA SER A 122 10.72 17.19 0.08
C SER A 122 9.95 15.91 0.40
N ILE A 123 8.75 16.02 1.02
CA ILE A 123 7.90 14.89 1.36
C ILE A 123 6.81 14.77 0.31
N LYS A 124 6.72 13.56 -0.24
CA LYS A 124 5.72 13.20 -1.22
C LYS A 124 5.28 11.77 -0.95
N ILE A 125 3.98 11.58 -0.73
CA ILE A 125 3.42 10.26 -0.48
C ILE A 125 2.63 9.84 -1.72
N LYS A 126 3.00 8.68 -2.24
CA LYS A 126 2.30 8.06 -3.36
C LYS A 126 1.22 7.12 -2.85
N ILE A 127 0.02 7.26 -3.41
CA ILE A 127 -1.11 6.35 -3.21
C ILE A 127 -1.33 5.60 -4.51
N GLU A 128 -1.40 4.29 -4.42
CA GLU A 128 -1.78 3.39 -5.52
C GLU A 128 -3.09 2.71 -5.19
N VAL A 129 -4.05 2.74 -6.12
CA VAL A 129 -5.34 2.06 -5.96
C VAL A 129 -5.52 1.09 -7.12
N ASP A 130 -5.50 -0.21 -6.82
CA ASP A 130 -5.82 -1.26 -7.79
C ASP A 130 -7.34 -1.33 -7.95
N THR A 131 -7.84 -0.93 -9.12
CA THR A 131 -9.28 -0.85 -9.43
C THR A 131 -9.82 -2.14 -10.06
N CYS A 132 -8.93 -3.05 -10.47
CA CYS A 132 -9.30 -4.36 -11.00
C CYS A 132 -8.42 -5.46 -10.37
N PRO A 133 -8.46 -5.62 -9.03
CA PRO A 133 -7.58 -6.53 -8.32
C PRO A 133 -7.92 -8.00 -8.62
N PRO A 134 -6.94 -8.91 -8.46
CA PRO A 134 -7.25 -10.30 -8.21
C PRO A 134 -8.08 -10.39 -6.93
N LEU A 135 -9.23 -11.02 -7.02
CA LEU A 135 -10.13 -11.22 -5.88
C LEU A 135 -9.66 -12.43 -5.03
N ASP A 136 -10.55 -12.99 -4.25
CA ASP A 136 -10.26 -14.13 -3.36
C ASP A 136 -9.22 -13.85 -2.28
N PHE A 137 -9.19 -12.60 -1.79
CA PHE A 137 -8.44 -12.22 -0.60
C PHE A 137 -9.38 -11.95 0.59
N ARG A 138 -8.85 -12.13 1.78
CA ARG A 138 -9.56 -11.83 3.03
C ARG A 138 -9.08 -10.52 3.62
N THR A 139 -9.98 -9.87 4.34
CA THR A 139 -9.68 -8.62 5.02
C THR A 139 -9.97 -8.72 6.51
N GLU A 140 -9.29 -7.88 7.29
CA GLU A 140 -9.51 -7.71 8.72
C GLU A 140 -9.55 -6.22 9.07
N GLN A 141 -10.16 -5.90 10.21
CA GLN A 141 -10.18 -4.54 10.73
C GLN A 141 -9.03 -4.34 11.73
N LYS A 142 -8.23 -3.31 11.51
CA LYS A 142 -7.12 -2.92 12.37
C LYS A 142 -7.36 -1.56 12.99
N LEU A 143 -7.24 -1.47 14.31
CA LEU A 143 -7.35 -0.21 15.04
C LEU A 143 -6.07 0.63 14.87
N LEU A 144 -6.21 1.88 14.47
CA LEU A 144 -5.16 2.89 14.51
C LEU A 144 -5.56 3.98 15.51
N LEU A 145 -4.60 4.47 16.31
CA LEU A 145 -4.86 5.41 17.41
C LEU A 145 -4.50 6.85 17.08
N MET A 146 -3.81 7.09 15.98
CA MET A 146 -3.32 8.41 15.58
C MET A 146 -3.83 8.78 14.18
N PRO A 147 -4.24 10.03 13.94
CA PRO A 147 -4.32 11.18 14.85
C PRO A 147 -5.46 11.09 15.88
N HIS A 148 -6.43 10.23 15.66
CA HIS A 148 -7.52 9.80 16.55
C HIS A 148 -7.80 8.32 16.32
N SER A 149 -8.64 7.71 17.15
CA SER A 149 -8.93 6.26 17.01
C SER A 149 -9.90 6.01 15.84
N PHE A 150 -9.51 5.13 14.93
CA PHE A 150 -10.35 4.67 13.81
C PHE A 150 -9.95 3.26 13.34
N MET A 151 -10.83 2.63 12.58
CA MET A 151 -10.58 1.30 12.02
C MET A 151 -10.12 1.40 10.57
N THR A 152 -9.09 0.62 10.22
CA THR A 152 -8.60 0.49 8.86
C THR A 152 -8.85 -0.93 8.38
N ARG A 153 -9.52 -1.09 7.23
CA ARG A 153 -9.64 -2.41 6.60
C ARG A 153 -8.32 -2.74 5.91
N CYS A 154 -7.71 -3.85 6.31
CA CYS A 154 -6.43 -4.34 5.79
C CYS A 154 -6.60 -5.75 5.22
N PHE A 155 -5.72 -6.14 4.30
CA PHE A 155 -5.55 -7.55 3.96
C PHE A 155 -5.10 -8.33 5.18
N THR A 156 -5.49 -9.61 5.28
CA THR A 156 -4.92 -10.49 6.30
C THR A 156 -3.46 -10.79 6.00
N LEU A 157 -2.68 -11.19 7.02
CA LEU A 157 -1.26 -11.51 6.84
C LEU A 157 -0.98 -12.58 5.77
N PRO A 158 -1.76 -13.69 5.68
CA PRO A 158 -1.58 -14.68 4.62
C PRO A 158 -1.77 -14.11 3.21
N ASP A 159 -2.73 -13.20 3.04
CA ASP A 159 -3.00 -12.56 1.75
C ASP A 159 -1.94 -11.51 1.40
N LEU A 160 -1.43 -10.76 2.39
CA LEU A 160 -0.26 -9.88 2.23
C LEU A 160 0.96 -10.68 1.79
N PHE A 161 1.17 -11.87 2.36
CA PHE A 161 2.27 -12.76 1.99
C PHE A 161 2.11 -13.27 0.56
N ALA A 162 0.91 -13.66 0.13
CA ALA A 162 0.63 -14.07 -1.25
C ALA A 162 0.99 -12.96 -2.26
N GLY A 163 0.64 -11.71 -1.97
CA GLY A 163 1.05 -10.57 -2.77
C GLY A 163 2.57 -10.39 -2.85
N LYS A 164 3.28 -10.63 -1.74
CA LYS A 164 4.75 -10.56 -1.69
C LYS A 164 5.40 -11.71 -2.46
N MET A 165 4.89 -12.92 -2.33
CA MET A 165 5.38 -14.08 -3.08
C MET A 165 5.20 -13.89 -4.58
N HIS A 166 4.02 -13.44 -5.02
CA HIS A 166 3.81 -13.08 -6.43
C HIS A 166 4.85 -12.06 -6.93
N ALA A 167 5.14 -11.02 -6.15
CA ALA A 167 6.13 -10.01 -6.52
C ALA A 167 7.55 -10.58 -6.58
N LEU A 168 7.91 -11.53 -5.72
CA LEU A 168 9.22 -12.20 -5.73
C LEU A 168 9.42 -13.07 -6.96
N VAL A 169 8.40 -13.84 -7.35
CA VAL A 169 8.47 -14.79 -8.47
C VAL A 169 8.42 -14.07 -9.82
N PHE A 170 7.50 -13.12 -9.98
CA PHE A 170 7.18 -12.54 -11.29
C PHE A 170 7.77 -11.16 -11.56
N ARG A 171 8.39 -10.51 -10.57
CA ARG A 171 9.05 -9.23 -10.82
C ARG A 171 10.29 -9.43 -11.68
N GLY A 172 10.31 -8.80 -12.85
CA GLY A 172 11.48 -8.83 -13.75
C GLY A 172 12.72 -8.18 -13.11
N TRP A 173 13.69 -8.98 -12.72
CA TRP A 173 14.92 -8.55 -12.06
C TRP A 173 16.00 -8.03 -13.03
N LYS A 174 15.61 -7.46 -14.18
CA LYS A 174 16.51 -7.17 -15.31
C LYS A 174 17.79 -6.41 -14.95
N ASN A 175 17.77 -5.52 -13.96
CA ASN A 175 18.94 -4.70 -13.61
C ASN A 175 19.20 -4.54 -12.11
N ARG A 176 18.28 -4.89 -11.23
CA ARG A 176 18.47 -4.73 -9.77
C ARG A 176 17.49 -5.58 -8.97
N VAL A 177 18.03 -6.46 -8.15
CA VAL A 177 17.24 -7.16 -7.12
C VAL A 177 16.81 -6.13 -6.07
N LYS A 178 15.49 -6.02 -5.81
CA LYS A 178 14.98 -5.16 -4.72
C LYS A 178 15.11 -5.91 -3.40
N GLY A 179 16.18 -5.70 -2.67
CA GLY A 179 16.43 -6.34 -1.36
C GLY A 179 15.29 -6.21 -0.36
N ARG A 180 14.44 -5.16 -0.49
CA ARG A 180 13.24 -4.99 0.33
C ARG A 180 12.21 -6.13 0.19
N ASP A 181 12.09 -6.74 -0.99
CA ASP A 181 11.15 -7.83 -1.22
C ASP A 181 11.61 -9.11 -0.51
N TRP A 182 12.93 -9.38 -0.52
CA TRP A 182 13.54 -10.46 0.22
C TRP A 182 13.49 -10.24 1.74
N TYR A 183 13.69 -9.01 2.19
CA TYR A 183 13.55 -8.64 3.60
C TYR A 183 12.12 -8.89 4.12
N ASP A 184 11.10 -8.54 3.33
CA ASP A 184 9.71 -8.80 3.69
C ASP A 184 9.42 -10.30 3.71
N PHE A 185 9.91 -11.06 2.72
CA PHE A 185 9.78 -12.52 2.69
C PHE A 185 10.37 -13.16 3.94
N GLU A 186 11.61 -12.80 4.29
CA GLU A 186 12.25 -13.28 5.52
C GLU A 186 11.42 -12.96 6.76
N TRP A 187 10.82 -11.77 6.82
CA TRP A 187 9.95 -11.38 7.91
C TRP A 187 8.73 -12.30 8.03
N TYR A 188 8.04 -12.62 6.94
CA TYR A 188 6.91 -13.55 6.95
C TYR A 188 7.32 -14.94 7.44
N VAL A 189 8.43 -15.47 6.93
CA VAL A 189 8.93 -16.80 7.32
C VAL A 189 9.32 -16.83 8.80
N ARG A 190 10.04 -15.82 9.29
CA ARG A 190 10.45 -15.72 10.70
C ARG A 190 9.26 -15.62 11.67
N ASN A 191 8.16 -15.04 11.23
CA ASN A 191 6.95 -14.91 12.04
C ASN A 191 5.97 -16.09 11.83
N ASN A 192 6.38 -17.14 11.09
CA ASN A 192 5.56 -18.31 10.79
C ASN A 192 4.19 -17.96 10.18
N ILE A 193 4.13 -16.93 9.31
CA ILE A 193 2.90 -16.55 8.65
C ILE A 193 2.60 -17.55 7.53
N PRO A 194 1.43 -18.19 7.53
CA PRO A 194 1.04 -19.08 6.44
C PRO A 194 0.82 -18.30 5.16
N LEU A 195 1.18 -18.89 4.03
CA LEU A 195 0.88 -18.32 2.71
C LEU A 195 -0.57 -18.63 2.33
N ASP A 196 -1.34 -17.62 1.89
CA ASP A 196 -2.60 -17.89 1.21
C ASP A 196 -2.30 -18.31 -0.24
N PHE A 197 -2.25 -19.60 -0.46
CA PHE A 197 -1.95 -20.17 -1.78
C PHE A 197 -3.07 -19.89 -2.78
N HIS A 198 -4.33 -19.85 -2.34
CA HIS A 198 -5.47 -19.59 -3.21
C HIS A 198 -5.41 -18.18 -3.81
N HIS A 199 -5.16 -17.16 -2.95
CA HIS A 199 -4.97 -15.80 -3.43
C HIS A 199 -3.71 -15.66 -4.31
N LEU A 200 -2.62 -16.39 -4.00
CA LEU A 200 -1.43 -16.42 -4.84
C LEU A 200 -1.76 -16.97 -6.25
N ALA A 201 -2.49 -18.09 -6.32
CA ALA A 201 -2.88 -18.69 -7.59
C ALA A 201 -3.76 -17.75 -8.42
N GLU A 202 -4.72 -17.07 -7.79
CA GLU A 202 -5.56 -16.09 -8.48
C GLU A 202 -4.73 -14.91 -9.03
N ARG A 203 -3.71 -14.45 -8.29
CA ARG A 203 -2.78 -13.42 -8.77
C ARG A 203 -1.98 -13.89 -9.97
N CYS A 204 -1.45 -15.13 -9.94
CA CYS A 204 -0.72 -15.72 -11.08
C CYS A 204 -1.60 -15.85 -12.30
N ARG A 205 -2.82 -16.35 -12.12
CA ARG A 205 -3.79 -16.49 -13.19
C ARG A 205 -4.14 -15.14 -13.83
N GLN A 206 -4.48 -14.12 -13.02
CA GLN A 206 -4.93 -12.83 -13.55
C GLN A 206 -3.80 -12.01 -14.17
N PHE A 207 -2.60 -12.06 -13.62
CA PHE A 207 -1.52 -11.15 -14.02
C PHE A 207 -0.49 -11.76 -14.97
N ASN A 208 -0.33 -13.07 -14.91
CA ASN A 208 0.67 -13.78 -15.70
C ASN A 208 0.06 -14.79 -16.66
N ASN A 209 -1.26 -15.02 -16.59
CA ASN A 209 -1.95 -16.08 -17.30
C ASN A 209 -1.32 -17.46 -17.01
N GLU A 210 -0.90 -17.67 -15.75
CA GLU A 210 -0.29 -18.90 -15.29
C GLU A 210 -1.16 -19.57 -14.24
N GLU A 211 -1.41 -20.86 -14.39
CA GLU A 211 -2.05 -21.71 -13.40
C GLU A 211 -0.97 -22.41 -12.56
N ILE A 212 -1.01 -22.21 -11.26
CA ILE A 212 -0.10 -22.86 -10.32
C ILE A 212 -0.85 -23.81 -9.40
N THR A 213 -0.23 -24.94 -9.09
CA THR A 213 -0.67 -25.88 -8.05
C THR A 213 0.34 -25.94 -6.92
N ILE A 214 -0.04 -26.53 -5.79
CA ILE A 214 0.90 -26.71 -4.66
C ILE A 214 2.10 -27.55 -5.10
N GLU A 215 1.89 -28.54 -5.99
CA GLU A 215 2.96 -29.40 -6.49
C GLU A 215 3.89 -28.68 -7.47
N SER A 216 3.41 -27.66 -8.17
CA SER A 216 4.20 -26.91 -9.16
C SER A 216 4.90 -25.69 -8.57
N PHE A 217 4.55 -25.29 -7.36
CA PHE A 217 5.11 -24.12 -6.68
C PHE A 217 6.17 -24.50 -5.66
#